data_4b97625bb88b9e7ea6800d0d96654fa3
#
_entry.id   4b97625bb88b9e7ea6800d0d96654fa3
#
_cell.length_a   1.000
_cell.length_b   1.000
_cell.length_c   1.000
_cell.angle_alpha   90.00
_cell.angle_beta   90.00
_cell.angle_gamma   90.00
#
_symmetry.space_group_name_H-M   'P 1'
#
loop_
_entity.id
_entity.type
_entity.pdbx_description
1 polymer ?
#
loop_
_entity_poly.entity_id
_entity_poly.type
_entity_poly.pdbx_seq_one_letter_code
_entity_poly.pdbx_strand_id
1 'polypeptide(L)'
;MGTGHGRHALVTGGGQGIGAAIAKALVASGMRVTVLGRRLEVVQALAATDAEHLHAVAADVSDPAQVTAALDAARSRFGPIDVLVNNAGQALSAPFMKMDMALWQQMLAVNLTGTMVCTQAVLPDMLNAKWGRIVNVASTAGQVGYAYVSAYCAAKHGVVGLTRSLALELATKGVTVNAVCPGYTETDIVRESIERVVLKTGRTHAQAMAEFVKSNPQGKLVQPQQVADAVAWLCGESADAVTGQSLSISGGEVM
;
A
#
# COMPACT_ATOMS: atom_id res chain seq x y z
N MET A 1 -20.74 9.68 -7.14
CA MET A 1 -21.13 8.78 -8.26
C MET A 1 -19.91 8.63 -9.16
N GLY A 2 -19.62 7.42 -9.56
CA GLY A 2 -18.31 6.99 -10.02
C GLY A 2 -17.73 7.72 -11.22
N THR A 3 -16.64 8.36 -10.99
CA THR A 3 -15.84 9.10 -11.98
C THR A 3 -14.61 8.29 -12.43
N GLY A 4 -14.51 7.03 -12.01
CA GLY A 4 -13.43 6.12 -12.39
C GLY A 4 -13.72 5.22 -13.60
N HIS A 5 -14.87 5.36 -14.26
CA HIS A 5 -15.30 4.46 -15.33
C HIS A 5 -14.25 4.27 -16.42
N GLY A 6 -13.79 3.01 -16.55
CA GLY A 6 -12.85 2.59 -17.58
C GLY A 6 -11.37 2.84 -17.27
N ARG A 7 -11.00 3.55 -16.19
CA ARG A 7 -9.59 3.77 -15.81
C ARG A 7 -8.92 2.48 -15.33
N HIS A 8 -7.63 2.37 -15.57
CA HIS A 8 -6.83 1.23 -15.16
C HIS A 8 -6.03 1.55 -13.90
N ALA A 9 -6.26 0.80 -12.84
CA ALA A 9 -5.50 0.89 -11.59
C ALA A 9 -4.56 -0.31 -11.42
N LEU A 10 -3.34 -0.04 -10.94
CA LEU A 10 -2.40 -1.06 -10.49
C LEU A 10 -2.30 -1.02 -8.95
N VAL A 11 -2.53 -2.16 -8.30
CA VAL A 11 -2.38 -2.32 -6.84
C VAL A 11 -1.29 -3.32 -6.55
N THR A 12 -0.15 -2.85 -6.00
CA THR A 12 0.93 -3.75 -5.58
C THR A 12 0.62 -4.37 -4.21
N GLY A 13 0.98 -5.64 -4.00
CA GLY A 13 0.56 -6.39 -2.82
C GLY A 13 -0.94 -6.58 -2.76
N GLY A 14 -1.62 -6.62 -3.92
CA GLY A 14 -3.07 -6.57 -4.06
C GLY A 14 -3.83 -7.85 -3.71
N GLY A 15 -3.14 -8.97 -3.43
CA GLY A 15 -3.80 -10.27 -3.30
C GLY A 15 -4.48 -10.55 -1.95
N GLN A 16 -4.17 -9.80 -0.89
CA GLN A 16 -4.69 -10.04 0.47
C GLN A 16 -4.72 -8.76 1.31
N GLY A 17 -5.37 -8.81 2.47
CA GLY A 17 -5.40 -7.75 3.47
C GLY A 17 -5.84 -6.40 2.90
N ILE A 18 -5.08 -5.33 3.20
CA ILE A 18 -5.37 -3.97 2.75
C ILE A 18 -5.40 -3.89 1.21
N GLY A 19 -4.43 -4.52 0.53
CA GLY A 19 -4.35 -4.47 -0.93
C GLY A 19 -5.56 -5.09 -1.63
N ALA A 20 -6.07 -6.21 -1.14
CA ALA A 20 -7.28 -6.84 -1.68
C ALA A 20 -8.53 -5.99 -1.43
N ALA A 21 -8.64 -5.35 -0.25
CA ALA A 21 -9.73 -4.42 0.05
C ALA A 21 -9.68 -3.20 -0.89
N ILE A 22 -8.49 -2.64 -1.13
CA ILE A 22 -8.28 -1.54 -2.08
C ILE A 22 -8.69 -1.96 -3.49
N ALA A 23 -8.23 -3.12 -3.97
CA ALA A 23 -8.57 -3.59 -5.32
C ALA A 23 -10.09 -3.69 -5.51
N LYS A 24 -10.80 -4.28 -4.54
CA LYS A 24 -12.27 -4.38 -4.55
C LYS A 24 -12.95 -3.01 -4.52
N ALA A 25 -12.47 -2.07 -3.71
CA ALA A 25 -13.03 -0.72 -3.63
C ALA A 25 -12.86 0.07 -4.95
N LEU A 26 -11.70 -0.10 -5.62
CA LEU A 26 -11.45 0.52 -6.92
C LEU A 26 -12.32 -0.10 -8.03
N VAL A 27 -12.53 -1.42 -8.03
CA VAL A 27 -13.49 -2.07 -8.94
C VAL A 27 -14.91 -1.56 -8.68
N ALA A 28 -15.33 -1.46 -7.43
CA ALA A 28 -16.64 -0.90 -7.07
C ALA A 28 -16.81 0.57 -7.51
N SER A 29 -15.70 1.30 -7.70
CA SER A 29 -15.67 2.66 -8.25
C SER A 29 -15.72 2.70 -9.79
N GLY A 30 -15.80 1.53 -10.47
CA GLY A 30 -15.86 1.41 -11.93
C GLY A 30 -14.50 1.33 -12.63
N MET A 31 -13.41 1.08 -11.90
CA MET A 31 -12.07 0.90 -12.46
C MET A 31 -11.82 -0.55 -12.85
N ARG A 32 -10.95 -0.77 -13.84
CA ARG A 32 -10.30 -2.06 -14.09
C ARG A 32 -9.02 -2.10 -13.27
N VAL A 33 -8.76 -3.20 -12.57
CA VAL A 33 -7.67 -3.26 -11.61
C VAL A 33 -6.74 -4.43 -11.89
N THR A 34 -5.46 -4.14 -12.09
CA THR A 34 -4.41 -5.15 -12.06
C THR A 34 -3.87 -5.27 -10.63
N VAL A 35 -3.91 -6.47 -10.07
CA VAL A 35 -3.31 -6.80 -8.77
C VAL A 35 -1.96 -7.48 -8.98
N LEU A 36 -0.91 -6.91 -8.39
CA LEU A 36 0.45 -7.40 -8.47
C LEU A 36 0.89 -7.98 -7.14
N GLY A 37 1.51 -9.16 -7.15
CA GLY A 37 2.09 -9.77 -5.95
C GLY A 37 3.09 -10.85 -6.29
N ARG A 38 3.95 -11.22 -5.33
CA ARG A 38 4.97 -12.26 -5.54
C ARG A 38 4.40 -13.67 -5.70
N ARG A 39 3.30 -13.96 -5.02
CA ARG A 39 2.61 -15.26 -5.06
C ARG A 39 1.47 -15.18 -6.07
N LEU A 40 1.72 -15.76 -7.24
CA LEU A 40 0.75 -15.71 -8.36
C LEU A 40 -0.59 -16.31 -7.96
N GLU A 41 -0.59 -17.43 -7.25
CA GLU A 41 -1.79 -18.11 -6.80
C GLU A 41 -2.70 -17.24 -5.93
N VAL A 42 -2.12 -16.37 -5.11
CA VAL A 42 -2.88 -15.48 -4.20
C VAL A 42 -3.54 -14.35 -4.99
N VAL A 43 -2.83 -13.72 -5.93
CA VAL A 43 -3.41 -12.65 -6.76
C VAL A 43 -4.40 -13.21 -7.78
N GLN A 44 -4.17 -14.42 -8.30
CA GLN A 44 -5.10 -15.11 -9.20
C GLN A 44 -6.40 -15.49 -8.49
N ALA A 45 -6.33 -15.96 -7.25
CA ALA A 45 -7.52 -16.26 -6.45
C ALA A 45 -8.42 -15.03 -6.29
N LEU A 46 -7.84 -13.86 -6.06
CA LEU A 46 -8.60 -12.60 -6.03
C LEU A 46 -9.13 -12.24 -7.42
N ALA A 47 -8.31 -12.30 -8.47
CA ALA A 47 -8.74 -11.93 -9.82
C ALA A 47 -9.86 -12.82 -10.34
N ALA A 48 -9.89 -14.09 -9.94
CA ALA A 48 -10.97 -15.02 -10.30
C ALA A 48 -12.34 -14.63 -9.72
N THR A 49 -12.40 -13.77 -8.70
CA THR A 49 -13.68 -13.29 -8.13
C THR A 49 -14.41 -12.31 -9.05
N ASP A 50 -13.70 -11.65 -9.97
CA ASP A 50 -14.24 -10.74 -10.97
C ASP A 50 -13.25 -10.62 -12.16
N ALA A 51 -13.22 -11.63 -13.00
CA ALA A 51 -12.25 -11.73 -14.11
C ALA A 51 -12.45 -10.68 -15.23
N GLU A 52 -13.57 -9.99 -15.23
CA GLU A 52 -13.82 -8.87 -16.15
C GLU A 52 -13.06 -7.62 -15.73
N HIS A 53 -13.04 -7.32 -14.44
CA HIS A 53 -12.47 -6.09 -13.89
C HIS A 53 -11.14 -6.30 -13.15
N LEU A 54 -10.79 -7.54 -12.80
CA LEU A 54 -9.55 -7.86 -12.10
C LEU A 54 -8.60 -8.66 -13.00
N HIS A 55 -7.32 -8.28 -12.98
CA HIS A 55 -6.23 -9.02 -13.63
C HIS A 55 -5.09 -9.25 -12.63
N ALA A 56 -4.47 -10.44 -12.71
CA ALA A 56 -3.39 -10.83 -11.80
C ALA A 56 -2.05 -10.91 -12.51
N VAL A 57 -1.01 -10.31 -11.94
CA VAL A 57 0.36 -10.41 -12.42
C VAL A 57 1.32 -10.73 -11.26
N ALA A 58 2.34 -11.54 -11.53
CA ALA A 58 3.35 -11.88 -10.55
C ALA A 58 4.59 -11.00 -10.75
N ALA A 59 5.05 -10.35 -9.67
CA ALA A 59 6.36 -9.70 -9.62
C ALA A 59 6.79 -9.43 -8.17
N ASP A 60 8.10 -9.37 -7.96
CA ASP A 60 8.69 -8.73 -6.78
C ASP A 60 8.93 -7.25 -7.11
N VAL A 61 8.33 -6.35 -6.30
CA VAL A 61 8.47 -4.90 -6.49
C VAL A 61 9.90 -4.39 -6.32
N SER A 62 10.76 -5.16 -5.66
CA SER A 62 12.20 -4.85 -5.50
C SER A 62 13.06 -5.23 -6.71
N ASP A 63 12.47 -5.90 -7.72
CA ASP A 63 13.14 -6.29 -8.96
C ASP A 63 12.58 -5.47 -10.14
N PRO A 64 13.33 -4.49 -10.67
CA PRO A 64 12.87 -3.64 -11.76
C PRO A 64 12.50 -4.40 -13.04
N ALA A 65 13.20 -5.51 -13.36
CA ALA A 65 12.92 -6.29 -14.56
C ALA A 65 11.56 -7.02 -14.44
N GLN A 66 11.28 -7.63 -13.27
CA GLN A 66 9.99 -8.24 -13.01
C GLN A 66 8.86 -7.20 -13.02
N VAL A 67 9.07 -6.02 -12.43
CA VAL A 67 8.10 -4.92 -12.47
C VAL A 67 7.79 -4.52 -13.91
N THR A 68 8.80 -4.31 -14.75
CA THR A 68 8.60 -3.95 -16.16
C THR A 68 7.76 -4.99 -16.88
N ALA A 69 8.11 -6.27 -16.80
CA ALA A 69 7.37 -7.35 -17.45
C ALA A 69 5.91 -7.45 -16.95
N ALA A 70 5.69 -7.27 -15.65
CA ALA A 70 4.35 -7.27 -15.07
C ALA A 70 3.50 -6.09 -15.56
N LEU A 71 4.09 -4.90 -15.70
CA LEU A 71 3.40 -3.72 -16.22
C LEU A 71 3.05 -3.86 -17.71
N ASP A 72 3.91 -4.48 -18.50
CA ASP A 72 3.62 -4.74 -19.91
C ASP A 72 2.44 -5.72 -20.06
N ALA A 73 2.37 -6.75 -19.21
CA ALA A 73 1.21 -7.64 -19.15
C ALA A 73 -0.06 -6.90 -18.71
N ALA A 74 0.04 -6.03 -17.70
CA ALA A 74 -1.07 -5.21 -17.23
C ALA A 74 -1.60 -4.27 -18.33
N ARG A 75 -0.70 -3.55 -19.01
CA ARG A 75 -1.04 -2.68 -20.15
C ARG A 75 -1.68 -3.42 -21.31
N SER A 76 -1.18 -4.62 -21.62
CA SER A 76 -1.75 -5.48 -22.67
C SER A 76 -3.19 -5.88 -22.36
N ARG A 77 -3.53 -6.01 -21.06
CA ARG A 77 -4.88 -6.41 -20.63
C ARG A 77 -5.87 -5.25 -20.58
N PHE A 78 -5.48 -4.12 -19.99
CA PHE A 78 -6.39 -3.02 -19.65
C PHE A 78 -5.98 -1.65 -20.20
N GLY A 79 -4.88 -1.57 -20.96
CA GLY A 79 -4.34 -0.30 -21.46
C GLY A 79 -3.44 0.42 -20.45
N PRO A 80 -3.10 1.69 -20.71
CA PRO A 80 -2.25 2.50 -19.85
C PRO A 80 -2.74 2.55 -18.41
N ILE A 81 -1.80 2.72 -17.47
CA ILE A 81 -2.10 2.73 -16.03
C ILE A 81 -2.34 4.16 -15.57
N ASP A 82 -3.55 4.45 -15.16
CA ASP A 82 -3.99 5.78 -14.69
C ASP A 82 -3.80 5.96 -13.19
N VAL A 83 -3.90 4.87 -12.43
CA VAL A 83 -3.86 4.88 -10.96
C VAL A 83 -2.83 3.88 -10.47
N LEU A 84 -1.94 4.30 -9.58
CA LEU A 84 -0.99 3.42 -8.90
C LEU A 84 -1.23 3.45 -7.40
N VAL A 85 -1.46 2.27 -6.81
CA VAL A 85 -1.46 2.09 -5.36
C VAL A 85 -0.26 1.24 -4.95
N ASN A 86 0.75 1.89 -4.39
CA ASN A 86 1.92 1.24 -3.81
C ASN A 86 1.56 0.72 -2.41
N ASN A 87 1.06 -0.52 -2.36
CA ASN A 87 0.68 -1.16 -1.09
C ASN A 87 1.62 -2.33 -0.72
N ALA A 88 2.39 -2.89 -1.65
CA ALA A 88 3.34 -3.95 -1.33
C ALA A 88 4.29 -3.51 -0.21
N GLY A 89 4.41 -4.35 0.82
CA GLY A 89 5.24 -4.05 1.98
C GLY A 89 5.36 -5.23 2.91
N GLN A 90 6.31 -5.13 3.82
CA GLN A 90 6.54 -6.09 4.91
C GLN A 90 7.10 -5.36 6.12
N ALA A 91 6.83 -5.89 7.32
CA ALA A 91 7.37 -5.37 8.56
C ALA A 91 8.04 -6.51 9.33
N LEU A 92 9.34 -6.35 9.60
CA LEU A 92 10.10 -7.25 10.45
C LEU A 92 10.64 -6.47 11.65
N SER A 93 10.62 -7.12 12.81
CA SER A 93 11.09 -6.52 14.06
C SER A 93 12.40 -7.17 14.53
N ALA A 94 13.33 -6.32 14.96
CA ALA A 94 14.55 -6.74 15.64
C ALA A 94 15.01 -5.66 16.64
N PRO A 95 15.62 -6.05 17.77
CA PRO A 95 16.38 -5.09 18.57
C PRO A 95 17.47 -4.44 17.70
N PHE A 96 17.69 -3.14 17.83
CA PHE A 96 18.61 -2.41 16.95
C PHE A 96 20.01 -3.04 16.90
N MET A 97 20.55 -3.44 18.04
CA MET A 97 21.87 -4.11 18.14
C MET A 97 21.93 -5.51 17.51
N LYS A 98 20.77 -6.10 17.15
CA LYS A 98 20.68 -7.42 16.48
C LYS A 98 20.23 -7.32 15.04
N MET A 99 19.98 -6.10 14.56
CA MET A 99 19.59 -5.86 13.17
C MET A 99 20.84 -5.94 12.29
N ASP A 100 20.87 -6.88 11.37
CA ASP A 100 21.92 -6.98 10.36
C ASP A 100 21.61 -6.15 9.11
N MET A 101 22.61 -6.03 8.25
CA MET A 101 22.48 -5.29 6.99
C MET A 101 21.49 -5.94 6.02
N ALA A 102 21.33 -7.26 6.08
CA ALA A 102 20.39 -7.96 5.20
C ALA A 102 18.94 -7.59 5.54
N LEU A 103 18.57 -7.57 6.82
CA LEU A 103 17.25 -7.12 7.27
C LEU A 103 17.01 -5.64 6.94
N TRP A 104 18.02 -4.78 7.17
CA TRP A 104 17.95 -3.35 6.83
C TRP A 104 17.67 -3.17 5.34
N GLN A 105 18.49 -3.78 4.48
CA GLN A 105 18.35 -3.68 3.03
C GLN A 105 17.02 -4.26 2.54
N GLN A 106 16.57 -5.39 3.10
CA GLN A 106 15.28 -5.99 2.76
C GLN A 106 14.11 -5.03 3.05
N MET A 107 14.13 -4.36 4.21
CA MET A 107 13.08 -3.39 4.56
C MET A 107 13.06 -2.20 3.61
N LEU A 108 14.21 -1.66 3.27
CA LEU A 108 14.31 -0.55 2.30
C LEU A 108 13.93 -1.01 0.89
N ALA A 109 14.42 -2.15 0.44
CA ALA A 109 14.19 -2.67 -0.92
C ALA A 109 12.69 -2.83 -1.20
N VAL A 110 11.95 -3.49 -0.29
CA VAL A 110 10.52 -3.74 -0.53
C VAL A 110 9.66 -2.50 -0.27
N ASN A 111 9.87 -1.82 0.89
CA ASN A 111 8.93 -0.78 1.32
C ASN A 111 9.19 0.60 0.69
N LEU A 112 10.44 0.91 0.30
CA LEU A 112 10.81 2.22 -0.26
C LEU A 112 11.27 2.12 -1.72
N THR A 113 12.28 1.29 -2.01
CA THR A 113 12.79 1.16 -3.37
C THR A 113 11.73 0.60 -4.32
N GLY A 114 10.96 -0.40 -3.89
CA GLY A 114 9.85 -0.95 -4.69
C GLY A 114 8.77 0.08 -4.99
N THR A 115 8.45 0.96 -4.03
CA THR A 115 7.55 2.11 -4.26
C THR A 115 8.10 3.04 -5.36
N MET A 116 9.38 3.36 -5.30
CA MET A 116 10.04 4.20 -6.31
C MET A 116 10.04 3.51 -7.69
N VAL A 117 10.44 2.24 -7.76
CA VAL A 117 10.51 1.47 -9.01
C VAL A 117 9.14 1.40 -9.70
N CYS A 118 8.09 1.02 -8.97
CA CYS A 118 6.74 0.95 -9.53
C CYS A 118 6.25 2.34 -9.98
N THR A 119 6.51 3.38 -9.19
CA THR A 119 6.13 4.75 -9.54
C THR A 119 6.83 5.22 -10.81
N GLN A 120 8.14 5.04 -10.92
CA GLN A 120 8.92 5.43 -12.08
C GLN A 120 8.46 4.70 -13.36
N ALA A 121 8.11 3.43 -13.24
CA ALA A 121 7.68 2.61 -14.38
C ALA A 121 6.25 2.92 -14.88
N VAL A 122 5.37 3.46 -14.01
CA VAL A 122 3.99 3.83 -14.37
C VAL A 122 3.88 5.30 -14.78
N LEU A 123 4.71 6.17 -14.25
CA LEU A 123 4.61 7.62 -14.43
C LEU A 123 4.51 8.09 -15.89
N PRO A 124 5.20 7.49 -16.88
CA PRO A 124 5.05 7.86 -18.28
C PRO A 124 3.62 7.78 -18.81
N ASP A 125 2.84 6.78 -18.40
CA ASP A 125 1.44 6.61 -18.81
C ASP A 125 0.61 7.82 -18.33
N MET A 126 0.77 8.20 -17.06
CA MET A 126 0.05 9.31 -16.43
C MET A 126 0.45 10.67 -17.03
N LEU A 127 1.74 10.88 -17.32
CA LEU A 127 2.24 12.11 -17.94
C LEU A 127 1.69 12.28 -19.36
N ASN A 128 1.64 11.20 -20.14
CA ASN A 128 1.07 11.20 -21.49
C ASN A 128 -0.44 11.48 -21.46
N ALA A 129 -1.16 10.93 -20.48
CA ALA A 129 -2.58 11.18 -20.28
C ALA A 129 -2.87 12.58 -19.68
N LYS A 130 -1.86 13.25 -19.14
CA LYS A 130 -2.00 14.48 -18.32
C LYS A 130 -2.98 14.30 -17.17
N TRP A 131 -3.07 13.09 -16.66
CA TRP A 131 -3.91 12.70 -15.54
C TRP A 131 -3.31 11.48 -14.86
N GLY A 132 -3.30 11.45 -13.54
CA GLY A 132 -2.86 10.30 -12.78
C GLY A 132 -3.12 10.44 -11.28
N ARG A 133 -3.18 9.30 -10.60
CA ARG A 133 -3.31 9.21 -9.14
C ARG A 133 -2.30 8.22 -8.60
N ILE A 134 -1.43 8.66 -7.72
CA ILE A 134 -0.48 7.81 -7.01
C ILE A 134 -0.82 7.86 -5.53
N VAL A 135 -1.14 6.70 -4.95
CA VAL A 135 -1.40 6.56 -3.52
C VAL A 135 -0.43 5.56 -2.92
N ASN A 136 0.39 6.04 -2.00
CA ASN A 136 1.37 5.22 -1.30
C ASN A 136 0.79 4.76 0.05
N VAL A 137 0.65 3.45 0.27
CA VAL A 137 0.29 2.90 1.58
C VAL A 137 1.55 2.91 2.45
N ALA A 138 1.72 4.01 3.20
CA ALA A 138 2.80 4.17 4.15
C ALA A 138 2.49 3.41 5.46
N SER A 139 2.41 4.10 6.59
CA SER A 139 2.06 3.60 7.93
C SER A 139 2.10 4.77 8.91
N THR A 140 1.47 4.67 10.09
CA THR A 140 1.79 5.52 11.23
C THR A 140 3.29 5.49 11.55
N ALA A 141 3.99 4.37 11.26
CA ALA A 141 5.44 4.25 11.34
C ALA A 141 6.23 5.11 10.33
N GLY A 142 5.56 5.77 9.40
CA GLY A 142 6.13 6.80 8.53
C GLY A 142 5.95 8.23 9.07
N GLN A 143 5.27 8.38 10.21
CA GLN A 143 4.96 9.66 10.86
C GLN A 143 5.57 9.74 12.25
N VAL A 144 5.63 8.62 12.97
CA VAL A 144 6.22 8.50 14.31
C VAL A 144 7.13 7.28 14.42
N GLY A 145 7.96 7.22 15.45
CA GLY A 145 8.84 6.08 15.70
C GLY A 145 8.17 4.97 16.50
N TYR A 146 8.52 3.72 16.20
CA TYR A 146 8.13 2.54 16.97
C TYR A 146 9.37 1.73 17.37
N ALA A 147 9.40 1.24 18.59
CA ALA A 147 10.49 0.38 19.08
C ALA A 147 10.58 -0.92 18.26
N TYR A 148 11.79 -1.39 18.04
CA TYR A 148 12.12 -2.66 17.39
C TYR A 148 11.81 -2.77 15.89
N VAL A 149 11.34 -1.72 15.24
CA VAL A 149 11.05 -1.68 13.79
C VAL A 149 11.72 -0.51 13.08
N SER A 150 12.93 -0.13 13.50
CA SER A 150 13.63 1.06 13.02
C SER A 150 13.88 1.06 11.50
N ALA A 151 14.22 -0.08 10.88
CA ALA A 151 14.38 -0.18 9.43
C ALA A 151 13.05 0.03 8.69
N TYR A 152 11.95 -0.51 9.22
CA TYR A 152 10.61 -0.28 8.67
C TYR A 152 10.18 1.19 8.83
N CYS A 153 10.39 1.79 10.02
CA CYS A 153 10.14 3.23 10.24
C CYS A 153 10.94 4.09 9.26
N ALA A 154 12.23 3.83 9.07
CA ALA A 154 13.06 4.56 8.13
C ALA A 154 12.51 4.46 6.69
N ALA A 155 12.14 3.25 6.24
CA ALA A 155 11.54 3.05 4.92
C ALA A 155 10.22 3.82 4.77
N LYS A 156 9.32 3.74 5.76
CA LYS A 156 8.00 4.40 5.69
C LYS A 156 8.09 5.93 5.81
N HIS A 157 9.03 6.47 6.59
CA HIS A 157 9.34 7.91 6.56
C HIS A 157 9.89 8.32 5.18
N GLY A 158 10.73 7.47 4.56
CA GLY A 158 11.20 7.67 3.19
C GLY A 158 10.06 7.73 2.18
N VAL A 159 9.04 6.87 2.29
CA VAL A 159 7.83 6.91 1.44
C VAL A 159 7.07 8.22 1.61
N VAL A 160 6.91 8.72 2.84
CA VAL A 160 6.28 10.03 3.10
C VAL A 160 7.09 11.16 2.48
N GLY A 161 8.43 11.13 2.62
CA GLY A 161 9.32 12.09 1.97
C GLY A 161 9.21 12.07 0.45
N LEU A 162 9.25 10.87 -0.16
CA LEU A 162 9.07 10.66 -1.59
C LEU A 162 7.72 11.18 -2.08
N THR A 163 6.63 10.91 -1.34
CA THR A 163 5.28 11.40 -1.64
C THR A 163 5.25 12.93 -1.76
N ARG A 164 5.82 13.63 -0.78
CA ARG A 164 5.85 15.10 -0.76
C ARG A 164 6.68 15.69 -1.90
N SER A 165 7.84 15.10 -2.17
CA SER A 165 8.73 15.55 -3.25
C SER A 165 8.06 15.38 -4.62
N LEU A 166 7.51 14.19 -4.91
CA LEU A 166 6.85 13.93 -6.19
C LEU A 166 5.58 14.76 -6.37
N ALA A 167 4.83 15.03 -5.29
CA ALA A 167 3.65 15.89 -5.36
C ALA A 167 3.99 17.30 -5.88
N LEU A 168 5.12 17.88 -5.45
CA LEU A 168 5.61 19.17 -5.93
C LEU A 168 6.07 19.09 -7.39
N GLU A 169 6.81 18.06 -7.76
CA GLU A 169 7.33 17.86 -9.12
C GLU A 169 6.20 17.67 -10.15
N LEU A 170 5.10 17.02 -9.73
CA LEU A 170 3.99 16.64 -10.61
C LEU A 170 2.78 17.58 -10.53
N ALA A 171 2.80 18.60 -9.67
CA ALA A 171 1.69 19.50 -9.40
C ALA A 171 1.05 20.12 -10.66
N THR A 172 1.86 20.45 -11.68
CA THR A 172 1.39 21.04 -12.94
C THR A 172 1.17 20.03 -14.06
N LYS A 173 1.29 18.72 -13.76
CA LYS A 173 1.21 17.65 -14.75
C LYS A 173 -0.11 16.88 -14.73
N GLY A 174 -1.06 17.28 -13.88
CA GLY A 174 -2.34 16.59 -13.71
C GLY A 174 -2.23 15.29 -12.88
N VAL A 175 -1.12 15.07 -12.20
CA VAL A 175 -0.90 13.88 -11.37
C VAL A 175 -0.85 14.28 -9.90
N THR A 176 -1.66 13.64 -9.07
CA THR A 176 -1.58 13.80 -7.60
C THR A 176 -0.83 12.64 -6.97
N VAL A 177 -0.09 12.92 -5.90
CA VAL A 177 0.68 11.93 -5.14
C VAL A 177 0.39 12.10 -3.67
N ASN A 178 -0.23 11.08 -3.05
CA ASN A 178 -0.58 11.10 -1.64
C ASN A 178 -0.13 9.82 -0.92
N ALA A 179 -0.04 9.87 0.40
CA ALA A 179 0.15 8.71 1.25
C ALA A 179 -1.07 8.50 2.15
N VAL A 180 -1.43 7.25 2.39
CA VAL A 180 -2.27 6.85 3.51
C VAL A 180 -1.38 6.18 4.55
N CYS A 181 -1.61 6.49 5.83
CA CYS A 181 -0.81 6.04 6.96
C CYS A 181 -1.67 5.23 7.93
N PRO A 182 -1.91 3.93 7.64
CA PRO A 182 -2.68 3.09 8.53
C PRO A 182 -1.95 2.85 9.86
N GLY A 183 -2.72 2.78 10.95
CA GLY A 183 -2.30 2.14 12.20
C GLY A 183 -2.39 0.61 12.09
N TYR A 184 -2.36 -0.08 13.23
CA TYR A 184 -2.55 -1.52 13.26
C TYR A 184 -3.89 -1.91 12.63
N THR A 185 -3.80 -2.59 11.48
CA THR A 185 -4.96 -2.96 10.65
C THR A 185 -5.24 -4.45 10.76
N GLU A 186 -6.50 -4.84 10.86
CA GLU A 186 -6.92 -6.24 11.00
C GLU A 186 -6.65 -7.03 9.70
N THR A 187 -5.42 -7.55 9.61
CA THR A 187 -4.91 -8.36 8.51
C THR A 187 -4.36 -9.67 9.05
N ASP A 188 -4.13 -10.65 8.19
CA ASP A 188 -3.51 -11.92 8.57
C ASP A 188 -2.13 -11.70 9.23
N ILE A 189 -1.35 -10.72 8.76
CA ILE A 189 -0.05 -10.36 9.36
C ILE A 189 -0.20 -9.95 10.83
N VAL A 190 -1.22 -9.15 11.15
CA VAL A 190 -1.47 -8.71 12.53
C VAL A 190 -2.02 -9.89 13.36
N ARG A 191 -2.94 -10.69 12.80
CA ARG A 191 -3.45 -11.90 13.47
C ARG A 191 -2.33 -12.87 13.82
N GLU A 192 -1.46 -13.21 12.86
CA GLU A 192 -0.27 -14.05 13.09
C GLU A 192 0.69 -13.44 14.12
N SER A 193 0.80 -12.12 14.15
CA SER A 193 1.64 -11.43 15.13
C SER A 193 1.05 -11.54 16.54
N ILE A 194 -0.26 -11.43 16.69
CA ILE A 194 -0.96 -11.63 17.95
C ILE A 194 -0.79 -13.07 18.43
N GLU A 195 -1.01 -14.07 17.56
CA GLU A 195 -0.81 -15.49 17.88
C GLU A 195 0.63 -15.78 18.33
N ARG A 196 1.60 -15.16 17.67
CA ARG A 196 3.02 -15.27 18.04
C ARG A 196 3.32 -14.72 19.44
N VAL A 197 2.64 -13.62 19.83
CA VAL A 197 2.73 -13.07 21.19
C VAL A 197 2.11 -14.05 22.18
N VAL A 198 0.93 -14.59 21.91
CA VAL A 198 0.26 -15.61 22.73
C VAL A 198 1.19 -16.80 22.99
N LEU A 199 1.75 -17.38 21.91
CA LEU A 199 2.64 -18.55 21.99
C LEU A 199 3.94 -18.28 22.77
N LYS A 200 4.52 -17.08 22.62
CA LYS A 200 5.80 -16.74 23.27
C LYS A 200 5.65 -16.33 24.74
N THR A 201 4.50 -15.77 25.11
CA THR A 201 4.35 -15.14 26.45
C THR A 201 3.35 -15.85 27.35
N GLY A 202 2.57 -16.81 26.84
CA GLY A 202 1.48 -17.47 27.57
C GLY A 202 0.29 -16.55 27.88
N ARG A 203 0.24 -15.33 27.31
CA ARG A 203 -0.89 -14.41 27.47
C ARG A 203 -2.13 -14.92 26.76
N THR A 204 -3.30 -14.53 27.22
CA THR A 204 -4.55 -14.78 26.49
C THR A 204 -4.57 -13.98 25.18
N HIS A 205 -5.37 -14.42 24.20
CA HIS A 205 -5.56 -13.68 22.95
C HIS A 205 -6.02 -12.23 23.20
N ALA A 206 -6.95 -12.02 24.15
CA ALA A 206 -7.41 -10.68 24.51
C ALA A 206 -6.30 -9.79 25.07
N GLN A 207 -5.41 -10.33 25.91
CA GLN A 207 -4.26 -9.60 26.43
C GLN A 207 -3.23 -9.28 25.34
N ALA A 208 -3.00 -10.20 24.41
CA ALA A 208 -2.12 -9.95 23.29
C ALA A 208 -2.69 -8.88 22.34
N MET A 209 -3.98 -8.98 22.00
CA MET A 209 -4.70 -8.00 21.18
C MET A 209 -4.65 -6.60 21.81
N ALA A 210 -4.82 -6.49 23.13
CA ALA A 210 -4.79 -5.21 23.84
C ALA A 210 -3.49 -4.42 23.60
N GLU A 211 -2.35 -5.09 23.41
CA GLU A 211 -1.07 -4.42 23.12
C GLU A 211 -1.08 -3.76 21.72
N PHE A 212 -1.79 -4.34 20.75
CA PHE A 212 -1.87 -3.80 19.39
C PHE A 212 -2.87 -2.64 19.27
N VAL A 213 -3.88 -2.59 20.13
CA VAL A 213 -4.88 -1.51 20.11
C VAL A 213 -4.58 -0.41 21.11
N LYS A 214 -3.58 -0.58 21.97
CA LYS A 214 -3.24 0.31 23.08
C LYS A 214 -2.97 1.77 22.65
N SER A 215 -2.31 1.92 21.51
CA SER A 215 -1.99 3.25 20.95
C SER A 215 -3.17 3.89 20.19
N ASN A 216 -4.17 3.11 19.83
CA ASN A 216 -5.35 3.62 19.13
C ASN A 216 -6.40 4.12 20.13
N PRO A 217 -6.71 5.44 20.20
CA PRO A 217 -7.72 5.99 21.11
C PRO A 217 -9.11 5.38 20.96
N GLN A 218 -9.46 4.83 19.78
CA GLN A 218 -10.73 4.13 19.57
C GLN A 218 -10.73 2.69 20.15
N GLY A 219 -9.59 2.18 20.64
CA GLY A 219 -9.49 0.87 21.30
C GLY A 219 -9.72 -0.33 20.39
N LYS A 220 -9.54 -0.19 19.08
CA LYS A 220 -9.78 -1.26 18.09
C LYS A 220 -8.75 -1.23 16.96
N LEU A 221 -8.60 -2.35 16.25
CA LEU A 221 -7.83 -2.38 15.00
C LEU A 221 -8.55 -1.60 13.91
N VAL A 222 -7.79 -0.96 13.04
CA VAL A 222 -8.30 -0.38 11.79
C VAL A 222 -8.78 -1.52 10.88
N GLN A 223 -9.89 -1.33 10.20
CA GLN A 223 -10.38 -2.32 9.24
C GLN A 223 -9.75 -2.06 7.85
N PRO A 224 -9.37 -3.11 7.09
CA PRO A 224 -8.85 -2.95 5.73
C PRO A 224 -9.74 -2.10 4.83
N GLN A 225 -11.06 -2.20 4.99
CA GLN A 225 -12.02 -1.41 4.24
C GLN A 225 -11.90 0.09 4.51
N GLN A 226 -11.62 0.51 5.76
CA GLN A 226 -11.46 1.92 6.11
C GLN A 226 -10.25 2.54 5.39
N VAL A 227 -9.17 1.75 5.21
CA VAL A 227 -8.01 2.18 4.42
C VAL A 227 -8.38 2.23 2.94
N ALA A 228 -9.10 1.21 2.44
CA ALA A 228 -9.52 1.11 1.05
C ALA A 228 -10.43 2.28 0.64
N ASP A 229 -11.36 2.69 1.50
CA ASP A 229 -12.28 3.80 1.24
C ASP A 229 -11.51 5.13 1.10
N ALA A 230 -10.53 5.37 1.96
CA ALA A 230 -9.66 6.55 1.86
C ALA A 230 -8.81 6.54 0.58
N VAL A 231 -8.26 5.38 0.19
CA VAL A 231 -7.53 5.23 -1.07
C VAL A 231 -8.44 5.46 -2.27
N ALA A 232 -9.64 4.87 -2.30
CA ALA A 232 -10.59 5.04 -3.38
C ALA A 232 -11.01 6.51 -3.55
N TRP A 233 -11.22 7.24 -2.44
CA TRP A 233 -11.47 8.68 -2.47
C TRP A 233 -10.30 9.46 -3.08
N LEU A 234 -9.05 9.19 -2.65
CA LEU A 234 -7.85 9.84 -3.19
C LEU A 234 -7.62 9.53 -4.69
N CYS A 235 -8.13 8.41 -5.18
CA CYS A 235 -8.06 8.04 -6.59
C CYS A 235 -9.16 8.70 -7.44
N GLY A 236 -10.16 9.31 -6.82
CA GLY A 236 -11.29 9.97 -7.49
C GLY A 236 -10.97 11.38 -8.00
N GLU A 237 -11.86 11.92 -8.83
CA GLU A 237 -11.75 13.30 -9.33
C GLU A 237 -12.01 14.35 -8.24
N SER A 238 -12.83 14.02 -7.24
CA SER A 238 -13.11 14.92 -6.11
C SER A 238 -11.91 15.21 -5.21
N ALA A 239 -10.80 14.48 -5.38
CA ALA A 239 -9.56 14.68 -4.64
C ALA A 239 -8.44 15.33 -5.48
N ASP A 240 -8.77 15.99 -6.59
CA ASP A 240 -7.78 16.57 -7.52
C ASP A 240 -6.95 17.70 -6.89
N ALA A 241 -7.50 18.42 -5.93
CA ALA A 241 -6.79 19.44 -5.15
C ALA A 241 -5.98 18.87 -3.96
N VAL A 242 -6.03 17.54 -3.72
CA VAL A 242 -5.32 16.88 -2.63
C VAL A 242 -4.06 16.23 -3.19
N THR A 243 -2.90 16.80 -2.88
CA THR A 243 -1.60 16.26 -3.25
C THR A 243 -0.55 16.53 -2.16
N GLY A 244 0.43 15.66 -2.01
CA GLY A 244 1.49 15.75 -0.99
C GLY A 244 1.03 15.42 0.44
N GLN A 245 -0.20 14.94 0.62
CA GLN A 245 -0.75 14.67 1.95
C GLN A 245 -0.34 13.29 2.47
N SER A 246 -0.27 13.18 3.80
CA SER A 246 -0.06 11.92 4.52
C SER A 246 -1.23 11.71 5.48
N LEU A 247 -2.27 11.03 4.99
CA LEU A 247 -3.55 10.86 5.67
C LEU A 247 -3.48 9.70 6.67
N SER A 248 -3.58 10.00 7.96
CA SER A 248 -3.60 8.98 9.02
C SER A 248 -4.95 8.27 9.07
N ILE A 249 -4.94 6.93 8.99
CA ILE A 249 -6.09 6.06 9.20
C ILE A 249 -5.79 5.20 10.43
N SER A 250 -5.84 5.82 11.61
CA SER A 250 -5.24 5.25 12.82
C SER A 250 -6.14 5.34 14.07
N GLY A 251 -7.38 5.82 13.93
CA GLY A 251 -8.28 6.01 15.07
C GLY A 251 -7.81 7.07 16.06
N GLY A 252 -6.94 8.01 15.62
CA GLY A 252 -6.37 9.06 16.45
C GLY A 252 -5.00 8.73 17.07
N GLU A 253 -4.40 7.59 16.73
CA GLU A 253 -3.05 7.22 17.19
C GLU A 253 -2.00 8.25 16.77
N VAL A 254 -2.13 8.76 15.55
CA VAL A 254 -1.31 9.85 15.01
C VAL A 254 -2.23 10.89 14.39
N MET A 255 -1.98 12.16 14.77
CA MET A 255 -2.72 13.33 14.30
C MET A 255 -1.78 14.35 13.67
#